data_8a85a4cbfb76eaa99c057ecd5510f943
#
_entry.id   8a85a4cbfb76eaa99c057ecd5510f943
#
_cell.length_a   1.000
_cell.length_b   1.000
_cell.length_c   1.000
_cell.angle_alpha   90.00
_cell.angle_beta   90.00
_cell.angle_gamma   90.00
#
_symmetry.space_group_name_H-M   'P 1'
#
loop_
_entity.id
_entity.type
_entity.pdbx_description
1 polymer ?
#
loop_
_entity_poly.entity_id
_entity_poly.type
_entity_poly.pdbx_seq_one_letter_code
_entity_poly.pdbx_strand_id
1 'polypeptide(L)'
;VFGRGGYYIKPYSFTKVIFEDGTTYENKYTKEKVISEETSYMITNVLVDTVRDSWSGSIKISGTEVAGKTGTTNLDIATQKAQNLPADLIPDSWNITYNPEYSIALWYGYDRHRTDYYMNTNTGWTARSRIMEALARNIYSTNKTFKRPSGVISVEVEKETVPLMLASEYTPENMRMTELFKEGTEPTETSIRYQKLEAPTGGKASYNGNEVTLSWTGIKTPDA
;
A
#
# COMPACT_ATOMS: atom_id res chain seq x y z
N VAL A 1 15.70 0.75 2.74
CA VAL A 1 15.80 0.81 1.27
C VAL A 1 14.70 1.73 0.73
N PHE A 2 13.41 1.41 0.94
CA PHE A 2 12.28 2.13 0.34
C PHE A 2 12.24 3.62 0.69
N GLY A 3 12.30 4.01 1.96
CA GLY A 3 12.34 5.42 2.37
C GLY A 3 13.63 6.17 2.00
N ARG A 4 14.59 5.52 1.35
CA ARG A 4 15.90 6.09 0.95
C ARG A 4 16.14 6.08 -0.56
N GLY A 5 15.08 6.09 -1.37
CA GLY A 5 15.21 6.12 -2.83
C GLY A 5 15.91 4.91 -3.42
N GLY A 6 15.78 3.74 -2.79
CA GLY A 6 16.36 2.49 -3.28
C GLY A 6 17.78 2.16 -2.80
N TYR A 7 18.33 2.93 -1.88
CA TYR A 7 19.67 2.68 -1.35
C TYR A 7 19.65 1.76 -0.12
N TYR A 8 20.50 0.75 -0.16
CA TYR A 8 20.82 -0.11 0.97
C TYR A 8 22.02 0.43 1.73
N ILE A 9 21.96 0.37 3.05
CA ILE A 9 23.10 0.61 3.95
C ILE A 9 23.20 -0.62 4.83
N LYS A 10 24.40 -1.24 4.86
CA LYS A 10 24.64 -2.38 5.76
C LYS A 10 24.39 -1.94 7.20
N PRO A 11 23.56 -2.70 7.96
CA PRO A 11 23.31 -2.40 9.37
C PRO A 11 24.60 -2.34 10.18
N TYR A 12 24.68 -1.42 11.11
CA TYR A 12 25.80 -1.26 12.03
C TYR A 12 25.27 -0.94 13.44
N SER A 13 26.01 -1.35 14.46
CA SER A 13 25.64 -1.20 15.87
C SER A 13 26.28 0.00 16.56
N PHE A 14 27.27 0.63 15.94
CA PHE A 14 27.93 1.82 16.48
C PHE A 14 28.41 2.74 15.34
N THR A 15 28.45 4.02 15.62
CA THR A 15 28.96 5.05 14.70
C THR A 15 30.41 5.40 15.01
N LYS A 16 30.78 5.40 16.30
CA LYS A 16 32.11 5.79 16.78
C LYS A 16 32.46 4.99 18.02
N VAL A 17 33.72 4.59 18.14
CA VAL A 17 34.31 4.04 19.35
C VAL A 17 35.41 4.98 19.78
N ILE A 18 35.46 5.33 21.06
CA ILE A 18 36.55 6.07 21.69
C ILE A 18 37.24 5.09 22.64
N PHE A 19 38.51 4.83 22.41
CA PHE A 19 39.33 3.96 23.24
C PHE A 19 39.87 4.71 24.48
N GLU A 20 40.31 3.96 25.48
CA GLU A 20 40.88 4.54 26.72
C GLU A 20 42.10 5.42 26.50
N ASP A 21 42.90 5.14 25.47
CA ASP A 21 44.04 5.93 25.07
C ASP A 21 43.68 7.22 24.31
N GLY A 22 42.39 7.50 24.14
CA GLY A 22 41.88 8.65 23.40
C GLY A 22 41.83 8.48 21.88
N THR A 23 42.31 7.36 21.35
CA THR A 23 42.14 7.06 19.92
C THR A 23 40.69 6.85 19.55
N THR A 24 40.32 7.12 18.31
CA THR A 24 38.92 6.98 17.84
C THR A 24 38.85 6.14 16.58
N TYR A 25 37.84 5.29 16.52
CA TYR A 25 37.40 4.58 15.34
C TYR A 25 36.01 5.08 14.92
N GLU A 26 35.90 5.56 13.70
CA GLU A 26 34.60 5.92 13.12
C GLU A 26 34.16 4.88 12.10
N ASN A 27 32.92 4.40 12.24
CA ASN A 27 32.37 3.44 11.31
C ASN A 27 32.06 4.13 9.97
N LYS A 28 32.67 3.66 8.90
CA LYS A 28 32.42 4.11 7.53
C LYS A 28 31.41 3.17 6.90
N TYR A 29 30.28 3.71 6.46
CA TYR A 29 29.27 2.95 5.74
C TYR A 29 29.19 3.40 4.28
N THR A 30 28.90 2.46 3.40
CA THR A 30 28.65 2.69 1.98
C THR A 30 27.18 2.56 1.68
N LYS A 31 26.71 3.34 0.72
CA LYS A 31 25.35 3.23 0.17
C LYS A 31 25.44 2.45 -1.14
N GLU A 32 24.65 1.42 -1.27
CA GLU A 32 24.51 0.62 -2.48
C GLU A 32 23.12 0.79 -3.05
N LYS A 33 22.98 1.14 -4.33
CA LYS A 33 21.68 1.23 -4.99
C LYS A 33 21.22 -0.16 -5.40
N VAL A 34 20.18 -0.68 -4.75
CA VAL A 34 19.67 -2.06 -4.94
C VAL A 34 18.36 -2.12 -5.71
N ILE A 35 17.58 -1.03 -5.74
CA ILE A 35 16.38 -0.87 -6.57
C ILE A 35 16.34 0.55 -7.12
N SER A 36 15.56 0.76 -8.19
CA SER A 36 15.41 2.09 -8.77
C SER A 36 14.66 3.04 -7.84
N GLU A 37 14.82 4.35 -8.06
CA GLU A 37 14.13 5.38 -7.28
C GLU A 37 12.61 5.33 -7.51
N GLU A 38 12.20 5.06 -8.76
CA GLU A 38 10.81 4.91 -9.14
C GLU A 38 10.15 3.73 -8.41
N THR A 39 10.79 2.55 -8.42
CA THR A 39 10.30 1.37 -7.70
C THR A 39 10.23 1.64 -6.20
N SER A 40 11.24 2.29 -5.64
CA SER A 40 11.28 2.68 -4.23
C SER A 40 10.12 3.61 -3.86
N TYR A 41 9.84 4.61 -4.71
CA TYR A 41 8.73 5.54 -4.51
C TYR A 41 7.37 4.87 -4.63
N MET A 42 7.15 4.05 -5.67
CA MET A 42 5.86 3.35 -5.87
C MET A 42 5.54 2.41 -4.69
N ILE A 43 6.53 1.66 -4.19
CA ILE A 43 6.35 0.82 -3.00
C ILE A 43 6.03 1.70 -1.77
N THR A 44 6.74 2.82 -1.61
CA THR A 44 6.49 3.76 -0.51
C THR A 44 5.07 4.33 -0.59
N ASN A 45 4.59 4.68 -1.78
CA ASN A 45 3.24 5.19 -1.99
C ASN A 45 2.17 4.17 -1.56
N VAL A 46 2.29 2.89 -1.96
CA VAL A 46 1.41 1.81 -1.49
C VAL A 46 1.43 1.67 0.04
N LEU A 47 2.60 1.83 0.66
CA LEU A 47 2.74 1.76 2.12
C LEU A 47 2.16 3.00 2.83
N VAL A 48 2.14 4.17 2.19
CA VAL A 48 1.43 5.37 2.65
C VAL A 48 -0.08 5.13 2.63
N ASP A 49 -0.60 4.58 1.54
CA ASP A 49 -2.01 4.21 1.42
C ASP A 49 -2.41 3.18 2.48
N THR A 50 -1.54 2.21 2.77
CA THR A 50 -1.76 1.22 3.84
C THR A 50 -1.99 1.91 5.19
N VAL A 51 -1.17 2.91 5.55
CA VAL A 51 -1.34 3.66 6.82
C VAL A 51 -2.59 4.50 6.79
N ARG A 52 -2.84 5.21 5.67
CA ARG A 52 -3.99 6.10 5.51
C ARG A 52 -5.32 5.35 5.60
N ASP A 53 -5.44 4.22 4.92
CA ASP A 53 -6.71 3.57 4.66
C ASP A 53 -6.97 2.37 5.60
N SER A 54 -5.92 1.59 5.95
CA SER A 54 -6.09 0.35 6.71
C SER A 54 -5.89 0.51 8.22
N TRP A 55 -5.09 1.47 8.67
CA TRP A 55 -4.83 1.68 10.10
C TRP A 55 -5.77 2.71 10.71
N SER A 56 -6.95 2.84 10.12
CA SER A 56 -8.03 3.73 10.60
C SER A 56 -7.58 5.18 10.80
N GLY A 57 -6.53 5.59 10.11
CA GLY A 57 -5.98 6.94 10.21
C GLY A 57 -5.48 7.30 11.60
N SER A 58 -5.12 6.31 12.43
CA SER A 58 -4.59 6.56 13.78
C SER A 58 -3.28 7.34 13.76
N ILE A 59 -2.46 7.13 12.71
CA ILE A 59 -1.20 7.88 12.53
C ILE A 59 -1.43 8.99 11.49
N LYS A 60 -2.17 10.03 11.89
CA LYS A 60 -2.37 11.24 11.08
C LYS A 60 -1.50 12.37 11.62
N ILE A 61 -0.53 12.78 10.82
CA ILE A 61 0.32 13.94 11.08
C ILE A 61 0.04 14.96 9.98
N SER A 62 -0.30 16.18 10.34
CA SER A 62 -0.74 17.20 9.38
C SER A 62 0.28 17.41 8.25
N GLY A 63 -0.19 17.21 7.00
CA GLY A 63 0.63 17.38 5.80
C GLY A 63 1.79 16.40 5.66
N THR A 64 1.85 15.33 6.48
CA THR A 64 2.95 14.36 6.44
C THR A 64 2.49 13.01 5.91
N GLU A 65 3.21 12.48 4.94
CA GLU A 65 3.06 11.11 4.47
C GLU A 65 3.82 10.17 5.40
N VAL A 66 3.11 9.15 5.88
CA VAL A 66 3.67 8.09 6.72
C VAL A 66 3.43 6.77 6.02
N ALA A 67 4.51 6.13 5.63
CA ALA A 67 4.49 4.77 5.09
C ALA A 67 4.62 3.75 6.22
N GLY A 68 3.98 2.59 6.10
CA GLY A 68 4.10 1.60 7.15
C GLY A 68 3.63 0.22 6.79
N LYS A 69 4.12 -0.76 7.56
CA LYS A 69 3.74 -2.17 7.45
C LYS A 69 3.75 -2.83 8.82
N THR A 70 2.70 -3.59 9.09
CA THR A 70 2.61 -4.47 10.24
C THR A 70 3.22 -5.82 9.92
N GLY A 71 3.71 -6.52 10.94
CA GLY A 71 4.12 -7.91 10.88
C GLY A 71 3.57 -8.67 12.08
N THR A 72 2.97 -9.81 11.84
CA THR A 72 2.49 -10.71 12.88
C THR A 72 2.94 -12.11 12.50
N THR A 73 3.58 -12.81 13.43
CA THR A 73 3.97 -14.20 13.23
C THR A 73 2.97 -15.14 13.91
N ASN A 74 2.90 -16.38 13.42
CA ASN A 74 2.12 -17.44 14.02
C ASN A 74 3.07 -18.60 14.37
N LEU A 75 2.77 -19.30 15.44
CA LEU A 75 3.38 -20.60 15.71
C LEU A 75 2.71 -21.64 14.82
N ASP A 76 3.48 -22.62 14.38
CA ASP A 76 2.91 -23.79 13.73
C ASP A 76 2.06 -24.61 14.71
N ILE A 77 1.05 -25.30 14.17
CA ILE A 77 0.06 -26.04 14.96
C ILE A 77 0.73 -27.17 15.80
N ALA A 78 1.78 -27.80 15.29
CA ALA A 78 2.46 -28.88 16.00
C ALA A 78 3.16 -28.34 17.26
N THR A 79 3.88 -27.23 17.13
CA THR A 79 4.52 -26.53 18.25
C THR A 79 3.49 -26.05 19.28
N GLN A 80 2.37 -25.44 18.85
CA GLN A 80 1.30 -25.02 19.76
C GLN A 80 0.76 -26.19 20.59
N LYS A 81 0.47 -27.31 19.93
CA LYS A 81 -0.03 -28.53 20.61
C LYS A 81 1.01 -29.16 21.55
N ALA A 82 2.27 -29.28 21.10
CA ALA A 82 3.35 -29.88 21.89
C ALA A 82 3.61 -29.08 23.16
N GLN A 83 3.46 -27.76 23.12
CA GLN A 83 3.70 -26.89 24.28
C GLN A 83 2.39 -26.51 25.00
N ASN A 84 1.25 -27.08 24.60
CA ASN A 84 -0.08 -26.76 25.14
C ASN A 84 -0.39 -25.25 25.17
N LEU A 85 -0.03 -24.54 24.10
CA LEU A 85 -0.23 -23.08 23.99
C LEU A 85 -1.61 -22.74 23.41
N PRO A 86 -2.20 -21.58 23.77
CA PRO A 86 -3.46 -21.13 23.24
C PRO A 86 -3.44 -20.95 21.71
N ALA A 87 -4.56 -21.28 21.05
CA ALA A 87 -4.66 -21.23 19.59
C ALA A 87 -4.59 -19.80 19.01
N ASP A 88 -4.98 -18.79 19.80
CA ASP A 88 -4.96 -17.36 19.45
C ASP A 88 -3.65 -16.66 19.82
N LEU A 89 -2.66 -17.40 20.31
CA LEU A 89 -1.34 -16.86 20.65
C LEU A 89 -0.61 -16.41 19.39
N ILE A 90 -0.05 -15.22 19.45
CA ILE A 90 0.90 -14.69 18.47
C ILE A 90 2.24 -14.43 19.14
N PRO A 91 3.36 -14.92 18.57
CA PRO A 91 4.70 -14.70 19.13
C PRO A 91 5.14 -13.26 19.05
N ASP A 92 4.93 -12.64 17.88
CA ASP A 92 5.45 -11.33 17.57
C ASP A 92 4.39 -10.41 16.98
N SER A 93 4.39 -9.17 17.41
CA SER A 93 3.58 -8.10 16.86
C SER A 93 4.46 -6.93 16.48
N TRP A 94 4.86 -6.87 15.20
CA TRP A 94 5.70 -5.83 14.64
C TRP A 94 4.88 -4.71 14.02
N ASN A 95 5.41 -3.51 14.13
CA ASN A 95 4.93 -2.34 13.39
C ASN A 95 6.12 -1.49 12.99
N ILE A 96 6.28 -1.26 11.69
CA ILE A 96 7.33 -0.40 11.14
C ILE A 96 6.66 0.74 10.39
N THR A 97 7.02 1.96 10.73
CA THR A 97 6.61 3.16 10.00
C THR A 97 7.82 3.99 9.62
N TYR A 98 7.69 4.78 8.57
CA TYR A 98 8.69 5.77 8.21
C TYR A 98 8.06 6.95 7.47
N ASN A 99 8.69 8.10 7.60
CA ASN A 99 8.44 9.29 6.82
C ASN A 99 9.75 9.71 6.11
N PRO A 100 9.82 10.84 5.39
CA PRO A 100 11.06 11.28 4.74
C PRO A 100 12.25 11.50 5.68
N GLU A 101 12.04 11.67 6.99
CA GLU A 101 13.08 12.02 7.96
C GLU A 101 13.48 10.86 8.88
N TYR A 102 12.49 10.08 9.34
CA TYR A 102 12.68 9.07 10.39
C TYR A 102 12.05 7.73 10.02
N SER A 103 12.56 6.68 10.64
CA SER A 103 11.96 5.35 10.63
C SER A 103 11.83 4.86 12.07
N ILE A 104 10.65 4.32 12.40
CA ILE A 104 10.35 3.72 13.70
C ILE A 104 10.06 2.25 13.49
N ALA A 105 10.77 1.39 14.20
CA ALA A 105 10.48 -0.04 14.28
C ALA A 105 10.04 -0.37 15.70
N LEU A 106 8.84 -0.92 15.84
CA LEU A 106 8.27 -1.35 17.11
C LEU A 106 8.03 -2.84 17.09
N TRP A 107 8.56 -3.53 18.09
CA TRP A 107 8.22 -4.91 18.42
C TRP A 107 7.49 -4.92 19.77
N TYR A 108 6.42 -5.71 19.81
CA TYR A 108 5.65 -5.95 21.03
C TYR A 108 5.41 -7.47 21.13
N GLY A 109 5.81 -8.07 22.23
CA GLY A 109 5.73 -9.51 22.42
C GLY A 109 6.36 -9.96 23.73
N TYR A 110 6.46 -11.27 23.88
CA TYR A 110 7.13 -11.91 25.01
C TYR A 110 8.28 -12.78 24.51
N ASP A 111 9.43 -12.76 25.21
CA ASP A 111 10.58 -13.59 24.87
C ASP A 111 10.28 -15.10 25.01
N ARG A 112 9.33 -15.45 25.89
CA ARG A 112 8.88 -16.82 26.11
C ARG A 112 7.37 -16.84 26.24
N HIS A 113 6.74 -17.79 25.56
CA HIS A 113 5.30 -17.99 25.59
C HIS A 113 4.94 -19.03 26.66
N ARG A 114 3.88 -18.78 27.43
CA ARG A 114 3.33 -19.65 28.46
C ARG A 114 1.81 -19.60 28.38
N THR A 115 1.14 -20.65 28.87
CA THR A 115 -0.32 -20.75 28.87
C THR A 115 -1.02 -19.64 29.69
N ASP A 116 -0.35 -19.15 30.71
CA ASP A 116 -0.82 -18.09 31.62
C ASP A 116 -0.21 -16.71 31.31
N TYR A 117 0.67 -16.62 30.33
CA TYR A 117 1.41 -15.41 29.99
C TYR A 117 1.74 -15.38 28.50
N TYR A 118 0.82 -14.85 27.72
CA TYR A 118 0.94 -14.78 26.26
C TYR A 118 0.24 -13.53 25.70
N MET A 119 0.59 -13.21 24.48
CA MET A 119 -0.07 -12.17 23.68
C MET A 119 -0.98 -12.85 22.65
N ASN A 120 -2.21 -12.41 22.57
CA ASN A 120 -3.11 -12.78 21.50
C ASN A 120 -3.23 -11.70 20.43
N THR A 121 -3.86 -12.02 19.32
CA THR A 121 -4.01 -11.14 18.18
C THR A 121 -4.59 -9.77 18.58
N ASN A 122 -5.66 -9.75 19.39
CA ASN A 122 -6.33 -8.51 19.75
C ASN A 122 -5.46 -7.62 20.67
N THR A 123 -4.87 -8.19 21.71
CA THR A 123 -4.00 -7.43 22.63
C THR A 123 -2.74 -6.94 21.94
N GLY A 124 -2.13 -7.77 21.09
CA GLY A 124 -0.93 -7.41 20.34
C GLY A 124 -1.20 -6.29 19.33
N TRP A 125 -2.32 -6.34 18.61
CA TRP A 125 -2.69 -5.29 17.66
C TRP A 125 -3.01 -3.97 18.35
N THR A 126 -3.79 -4.01 19.41
CA THR A 126 -4.17 -2.81 20.15
C THR A 126 -2.96 -2.13 20.79
N ALA A 127 -2.09 -2.89 21.46
CA ALA A 127 -0.91 -2.35 22.12
C ALA A 127 0.06 -1.71 21.11
N ARG A 128 0.46 -2.46 20.06
CA ARG A 128 1.40 -1.93 19.06
C ARG A 128 0.86 -0.69 18.35
N SER A 129 -0.44 -0.64 18.03
CA SER A 129 -1.05 0.49 17.33
C SER A 129 -1.03 1.74 18.19
N ARG A 130 -1.43 1.65 19.46
CA ARG A 130 -1.40 2.79 20.42
C ARG A 130 0.01 3.29 20.67
N ILE A 131 0.97 2.39 20.86
CA ILE A 131 2.38 2.75 21.08
C ILE A 131 2.94 3.44 19.83
N MET A 132 2.72 2.86 18.65
CA MET A 132 3.20 3.44 17.40
C MET A 132 2.58 4.82 17.13
N GLU A 133 1.28 4.99 17.37
CA GLU A 133 0.62 6.29 17.25
C GLU A 133 1.27 7.34 18.16
N ALA A 134 1.51 7.00 19.43
CA ALA A 134 2.15 7.90 20.38
C ALA A 134 3.58 8.27 19.95
N LEU A 135 4.37 7.29 19.48
CA LEU A 135 5.71 7.52 18.97
C LEU A 135 5.70 8.41 17.73
N ALA A 136 4.85 8.10 16.75
CA ALA A 136 4.77 8.85 15.51
C ALA A 136 4.38 10.30 15.73
N ARG A 137 3.39 10.58 16.60
CA ARG A 137 2.95 11.94 16.96
C ARG A 137 4.04 12.77 17.63
N ASN A 138 4.99 12.14 18.31
CA ASN A 138 6.07 12.85 19.01
C ASN A 138 7.36 12.95 18.17
N ILE A 139 7.56 12.08 17.18
CA ILE A 139 8.81 11.99 16.42
C ILE A 139 8.67 12.63 15.04
N TYR A 140 7.54 12.44 14.36
CA TYR A 140 7.36 12.91 12.99
C TYR A 140 6.96 14.37 12.94
N SER A 141 7.71 15.15 12.17
CA SER A 141 7.40 16.56 11.90
C SER A 141 6.23 16.69 10.93
N THR A 142 5.53 17.83 10.96
CA THR A 142 4.46 18.16 10.02
C THR A 142 5.00 18.55 8.63
N ASN A 143 4.16 18.44 7.60
CA ASN A 143 4.44 18.86 6.21
C ASN A 143 5.67 18.16 5.61
N LYS A 144 5.76 16.84 5.76
CA LYS A 144 6.81 16.00 5.18
C LYS A 144 6.21 15.00 4.19
N THR A 145 6.50 15.17 2.92
CA THR A 145 6.05 14.30 1.83
C THR A 145 7.21 13.66 1.11
N PHE A 146 7.00 12.47 0.57
CA PHE A 146 8.00 11.80 -0.25
C PHE A 146 8.09 12.46 -1.63
N LYS A 147 9.31 12.77 -2.06
CA LYS A 147 9.52 13.37 -3.38
C LYS A 147 9.28 12.34 -4.48
N ARG A 148 8.30 12.62 -5.34
CA ARG A 148 8.03 11.78 -6.52
C ARG A 148 9.14 11.95 -7.57
N PRO A 149 9.78 10.85 -8.01
CA PRO A 149 10.72 10.89 -9.13
C PRO A 149 10.04 11.28 -10.44
N SER A 150 10.76 11.94 -11.33
CA SER A 150 10.24 12.33 -12.65
C SER A 150 9.87 11.13 -13.52
N GLY A 151 10.55 10.00 -13.35
CA GLY A 151 10.24 8.74 -14.05
C GLY A 151 9.05 7.97 -13.49
N VAL A 152 8.27 8.53 -12.55
CA VAL A 152 6.99 7.97 -12.11
C VAL A 152 5.86 8.81 -12.70
N ILE A 153 5.04 8.20 -13.54
CA ILE A 153 3.90 8.84 -14.20
C ILE A 153 2.57 8.37 -13.61
N SER A 154 1.53 9.18 -13.76
CA SER A 154 0.16 8.82 -13.43
C SER A 154 -0.60 8.53 -14.71
N VAL A 155 -1.29 7.41 -14.75
CA VAL A 155 -2.07 6.97 -15.91
C VAL A 155 -3.47 6.60 -15.47
N GLU A 156 -4.49 7.02 -16.23
CA GLU A 156 -5.87 6.63 -15.98
C GLU A 156 -6.15 5.29 -16.63
N VAL A 157 -6.55 4.33 -15.80
CA VAL A 157 -6.79 2.94 -16.19
C VAL A 157 -8.21 2.51 -15.83
N GLU A 158 -8.69 1.46 -16.50
CA GLU A 158 -9.98 0.87 -16.20
C GLU A 158 -9.84 -0.20 -15.14
N LYS A 159 -10.65 -0.10 -14.08
CA LYS A 159 -10.70 -1.09 -13.01
C LYS A 159 -11.13 -2.46 -13.54
N GLU A 160 -10.63 -3.50 -12.88
CA GLU A 160 -11.03 -4.91 -13.12
C GLU A 160 -10.65 -5.45 -14.51
N THR A 161 -9.78 -4.78 -15.26
CA THR A 161 -9.19 -5.36 -16.47
C THR A 161 -7.97 -6.22 -16.13
N VAL A 162 -7.81 -7.36 -16.80
CA VAL A 162 -6.65 -8.27 -16.64
C VAL A 162 -6.21 -8.73 -18.03
N PRO A 163 -5.05 -8.30 -18.53
CA PRO A 163 -4.13 -7.32 -17.94
C PRO A 163 -4.76 -5.94 -17.76
N LEU A 164 -4.14 -5.09 -16.95
CA LEU A 164 -4.62 -3.72 -16.73
C LEU A 164 -4.55 -2.93 -18.04
N MET A 165 -5.62 -2.20 -18.37
CA MET A 165 -5.77 -1.44 -19.62
C MET A 165 -6.08 0.03 -19.35
N LEU A 166 -5.79 0.89 -20.31
CA LEU A 166 -6.18 2.29 -20.28
C LEU A 166 -7.71 2.43 -20.28
N ALA A 167 -8.24 3.39 -19.52
CA ALA A 167 -9.65 3.75 -19.59
C ALA A 167 -9.97 4.37 -20.96
N SER A 168 -11.09 3.96 -21.56
CA SER A 168 -11.62 4.56 -22.77
C SER A 168 -12.44 5.82 -22.46
N GLU A 169 -12.79 6.62 -23.47
CA GLU A 169 -13.70 7.75 -23.32
C GLU A 169 -15.10 7.33 -22.81
N TYR A 170 -15.47 6.06 -23.00
CA TYR A 170 -16.75 5.48 -22.60
C TYR A 170 -16.70 4.78 -21.23
N THR A 171 -15.52 4.60 -20.63
CA THR A 171 -15.40 4.01 -19.31
C THR A 171 -16.10 4.87 -18.27
N PRO A 172 -17.08 4.33 -17.50
CA PRO A 172 -17.78 5.09 -16.46
C PRO A 172 -16.83 5.63 -15.40
N GLU A 173 -17.15 6.79 -14.83
CA GLU A 173 -16.32 7.46 -13.80
C GLU A 173 -15.96 6.56 -12.63
N ASN A 174 -16.94 5.77 -12.13
CA ASN A 174 -16.72 4.83 -11.03
C ASN A 174 -15.83 3.63 -11.40
N MET A 175 -15.61 3.40 -12.69
CA MET A 175 -14.73 2.35 -13.23
C MET A 175 -13.36 2.86 -13.65
N ARG A 176 -13.11 4.17 -13.50
CA ARG A 176 -11.80 4.78 -13.72
C ARG A 176 -11.00 4.81 -12.44
N MET A 177 -9.69 4.69 -12.55
CA MET A 177 -8.76 4.94 -11.46
C MET A 177 -7.44 5.46 -12.02
N THR A 178 -6.76 6.30 -11.24
CA THR A 178 -5.43 6.79 -11.57
C THR A 178 -4.40 5.97 -10.83
N GLU A 179 -3.51 5.32 -11.56
CA GLU A 179 -2.43 4.50 -11.02
C GLU A 179 -1.06 5.05 -11.37
N LEU A 180 -0.07 4.68 -10.57
CA LEU A 180 1.33 5.07 -10.76
C LEU A 180 2.09 3.99 -11.53
N PHE A 181 2.84 4.42 -12.53
CA PHE A 181 3.72 3.55 -13.30
C PHE A 181 5.13 4.13 -13.38
N LYS A 182 6.12 3.27 -13.48
CA LYS A 182 7.40 3.70 -14.00
C LYS A 182 7.23 3.97 -15.48
N GLU A 183 7.66 5.14 -15.94
CA GLU A 183 7.60 5.54 -17.36
C GLU A 183 8.14 4.43 -18.28
N GLY A 184 7.35 4.08 -19.29
CA GLY A 184 7.60 2.97 -20.22
C GLY A 184 7.12 1.60 -19.75
N THR A 185 6.44 1.51 -18.59
CA THR A 185 5.82 0.26 -18.10
C THR A 185 4.31 0.33 -17.94
N GLU A 186 3.72 1.47 -18.27
CA GLU A 186 2.28 1.69 -18.26
C GLU A 186 1.56 0.87 -19.34
N PRO A 187 0.26 0.58 -19.16
CA PRO A 187 -0.55 -0.04 -20.22
C PRO A 187 -0.57 0.83 -21.46
N THR A 188 -0.52 0.19 -22.63
CA THR A 188 -0.62 0.84 -23.94
C THR A 188 -1.93 0.55 -24.64
N GLU A 189 -2.65 -0.50 -24.20
CA GLU A 189 -3.93 -0.90 -24.80
C GLU A 189 -5.07 -0.26 -24.05
N THR A 190 -6.04 0.28 -24.80
CA THR A 190 -7.27 0.85 -24.25
C THR A 190 -8.34 -0.22 -24.12
N SER A 191 -9.04 -0.25 -22.99
CA SER A 191 -10.15 -1.17 -22.77
C SER A 191 -11.27 -0.94 -23.79
N ILE A 192 -11.79 -2.03 -24.32
CA ILE A 192 -12.96 -2.04 -25.20
C ILE A 192 -14.23 -2.49 -24.47
N ARG A 193 -14.16 -2.72 -23.15
CA ARG A 193 -15.28 -3.20 -22.34
C ARG A 193 -16.48 -2.26 -22.35
N TYR A 194 -16.22 -0.95 -22.37
CA TYR A 194 -17.23 0.08 -22.50
C TYR A 194 -17.08 0.73 -23.88
N GLN A 195 -18.12 0.60 -24.69
CA GLN A 195 -18.13 1.14 -26.06
C GLN A 195 -19.36 2.05 -26.25
N LYS A 196 -19.26 2.94 -27.21
CA LYS A 196 -20.41 3.72 -27.65
C LYS A 196 -21.43 2.78 -28.27
N LEU A 197 -22.62 2.76 -27.73
CA LEU A 197 -23.71 2.03 -28.36
C LEU A 197 -24.11 2.75 -29.65
N GLU A 198 -24.29 2.00 -30.71
CA GLU A 198 -24.87 2.53 -31.95
C GLU A 198 -26.32 2.99 -31.73
N ALA A 199 -26.72 4.02 -32.40
CA ALA A 199 -28.11 4.46 -32.32
C ALA A 199 -29.04 3.40 -32.95
N PRO A 200 -30.21 3.12 -32.39
CA PRO A 200 -31.21 2.30 -33.05
C PRO A 200 -31.57 2.90 -34.40
N THR A 201 -31.73 2.06 -35.42
CA THR A 201 -32.09 2.47 -36.77
C THR A 201 -33.50 2.03 -37.12
N GLY A 202 -34.04 2.54 -38.25
CA GLY A 202 -35.34 2.10 -38.77
C GLY A 202 -36.54 2.42 -37.87
N GLY A 203 -36.44 3.50 -37.11
CA GLY A 203 -37.56 3.98 -36.27
C GLY A 203 -38.83 4.22 -37.09
N LYS A 204 -39.94 3.60 -36.66
CA LYS A 204 -41.26 3.79 -37.25
C LYS A 204 -42.27 4.04 -36.15
N ALA A 205 -43.23 4.92 -36.43
CA ALA A 205 -44.38 5.13 -35.58
C ALA A 205 -45.65 4.90 -36.39
N SER A 206 -46.61 4.17 -35.80
CA SER A 206 -47.95 4.01 -36.39
C SER A 206 -49.02 4.31 -35.33
N TYR A 207 -50.13 4.87 -35.79
CA TYR A 207 -51.25 5.23 -34.93
C TYR A 207 -52.54 4.59 -35.47
N ASN A 208 -53.29 3.92 -34.64
CA ASN A 208 -54.52 3.24 -35.01
C ASN A 208 -55.78 3.96 -34.50
N GLY A 209 -55.67 5.20 -34.01
CA GLY A 209 -56.76 5.97 -33.42
C GLY A 209 -56.88 5.90 -31.90
N ASN A 210 -56.31 4.89 -31.25
CA ASN A 210 -56.30 4.71 -29.82
C ASN A 210 -54.91 4.45 -29.24
N GLU A 211 -53.98 3.94 -30.04
CA GLU A 211 -52.65 3.51 -29.62
C GLU A 211 -51.59 3.94 -30.60
N VAL A 212 -50.42 4.36 -30.09
CA VAL A 212 -49.21 4.63 -30.84
C VAL A 212 -48.26 3.45 -30.68
N THR A 213 -47.96 2.77 -31.79
CA THR A 213 -46.96 1.73 -31.81
C THR A 213 -45.60 2.28 -32.33
N LEU A 214 -44.55 2.13 -31.57
CA LEU A 214 -43.18 2.44 -31.96
C LEU A 214 -42.42 1.15 -32.26
N SER A 215 -41.68 1.14 -33.36
CA SER A 215 -40.78 0.05 -33.72
C SER A 215 -39.45 0.56 -34.22
N TRP A 216 -38.38 -0.14 -33.95
CA TRP A 216 -37.03 0.17 -34.44
C TRP A 216 -36.21 -1.14 -34.55
N THR A 217 -35.15 -1.07 -35.34
CA THR A 217 -34.14 -2.14 -35.37
C THR A 217 -33.28 -2.02 -34.14
N GLY A 218 -33.23 -3.09 -33.34
CA GLY A 218 -32.38 -3.15 -32.15
C GLY A 218 -30.90 -2.98 -32.49
N ILE A 219 -30.15 -2.42 -31.56
CA ILE A 219 -28.69 -2.40 -31.64
C ILE A 219 -28.12 -3.80 -31.41
N LYS A 220 -26.97 -4.08 -32.02
CA LYS A 220 -26.19 -5.30 -31.72
C LYS A 220 -25.71 -5.22 -30.27
N THR A 221 -26.02 -6.24 -29.48
CA THR A 221 -25.49 -6.30 -28.11
C THR A 221 -23.98 -6.38 -28.20
N PRO A 222 -23.21 -5.50 -27.50
CA PRO A 222 -21.78 -5.67 -27.41
C PRO A 222 -21.43 -7.04 -26.87
N ASP A 223 -20.42 -7.68 -27.44
CA ASP A 223 -19.88 -8.93 -26.92
C ASP A 223 -19.32 -8.63 -25.49
N ALA A 224 -19.77 -9.42 -24.50
CA ALA A 224 -19.39 -9.29 -23.09
C ALA A 224 -17.98 -9.79 -22.82
#